data_59e11de9f492f6b195deb20510ac2c14
#
_entry.id   59e11de9f492f6b195deb20510ac2c14
#
_cell.length_a   1.000
_cell.length_b   1.000
_cell.length_c   1.000
_cell.angle_alpha   90.00
_cell.angle_beta   90.00
_cell.angle_gamma   90.00
#
_symmetry.space_group_name_H-M   'P 1'
#
loop_
_entity.id
_entity.type
_entity.pdbx_description
1 polymer ?
#
loop_
_entity_poly.entity_id
_entity_poly.type
_entity_poly.pdbx_seq_one_letter_code
_entity_poly.pdbx_strand_id
1 'polypeptide(L)'
;MSNEEMLSILINAYACSPNMGSEPGMAWNWCINLARHCELYIITEGEFRDKIEAVLPTLPQGKHMHFYYNPVSEEIRKMCWNQGDWRFYKHYKKWQWKTYEMAQEIIVKQHIDIVHQLNMIGFREPGYLWKLDKPFVWGPVDAKEKFPTAYLRDAGIKANLFI
;
A
#
# COMPACT_ATOMS: atom_id res chain seq x y z
N MET A 1 -33.42 6.38 -12.45
CA MET A 1 -32.04 5.93 -12.37
C MET A 1 -31.61 6.20 -10.94
N SER A 2 -31.45 5.16 -10.13
CA SER A 2 -30.92 5.29 -8.77
C SER A 2 -29.51 5.89 -8.86
N ASN A 3 -29.28 7.03 -8.20
CA ASN A 3 -27.91 7.47 -7.90
C ASN A 3 -27.33 6.39 -6.99
N GLU A 4 -26.66 5.39 -7.53
CA GLU A 4 -25.83 4.52 -6.73
C GLU A 4 -24.69 5.40 -6.21
N GLU A 5 -24.70 5.63 -4.93
CA GLU A 5 -23.66 6.38 -4.23
C GLU A 5 -22.35 5.59 -4.38
N MET A 6 -21.30 6.22 -4.91
CA MET A 6 -20.02 5.56 -5.11
C MET A 6 -19.45 5.13 -3.76
N LEU A 7 -18.96 3.89 -3.67
CA LEU A 7 -18.26 3.42 -2.47
C LEU A 7 -17.01 4.25 -2.22
N SER A 8 -16.77 4.57 -0.96
CA SER A 8 -15.60 5.32 -0.49
C SER A 8 -14.61 4.39 0.23
N ILE A 9 -13.40 4.33 -0.28
CA ILE A 9 -12.37 3.39 0.21
C ILE A 9 -11.16 4.16 0.74
N LEU A 10 -10.78 3.90 1.99
CA LEU A 10 -9.53 4.35 2.55
C LEU A 10 -8.44 3.31 2.30
N ILE A 11 -7.39 3.69 1.59
CA ILE A 11 -6.30 2.79 1.17
C ILE A 11 -5.00 3.17 1.86
N ASN A 12 -4.36 2.21 2.50
CA ASN A 12 -2.97 2.32 2.94
C ASN A 12 -2.06 1.69 1.88
N ALA A 13 -1.30 2.53 1.18
CA ALA A 13 -0.35 2.13 0.15
C ALA A 13 1.00 2.81 0.43
N TYR A 14 1.87 2.19 1.24
CA TYR A 14 3.18 2.75 1.59
C TYR A 14 3.93 3.24 0.35
N ALA A 15 4.02 2.40 -0.67
CA ALA A 15 4.64 2.71 -1.95
C ALA A 15 3.58 2.79 -3.06
N CYS A 16 3.37 3.97 -3.60
CA CYS A 16 2.42 4.23 -4.69
C CYS A 16 3.03 5.26 -5.66
N SER A 17 3.26 4.89 -6.91
CA SER A 17 3.87 5.80 -7.89
C SER A 17 3.49 5.48 -9.32
N PRO A 18 3.16 6.50 -10.14
CA PRO A 18 3.05 6.34 -11.58
C PRO A 18 4.42 6.00 -12.21
N ASN A 19 4.38 5.31 -13.33
CA ASN A 19 5.56 5.00 -14.17
C ASN A 19 6.66 4.22 -13.44
N MET A 20 6.28 3.38 -12.49
CA MET A 20 7.19 2.46 -11.79
C MET A 20 6.72 1.02 -11.90
N GLY A 21 7.67 0.10 -11.78
CA GLY A 21 7.39 -1.33 -11.61
C GLY A 21 7.22 -1.73 -10.16
N SER A 22 7.12 -3.06 -9.90
CA SER A 22 7.01 -3.64 -8.56
C SER A 22 5.85 -3.07 -7.74
N GLU A 23 5.97 -3.01 -6.42
CA GLU A 23 4.91 -2.56 -5.52
C GLU A 23 4.41 -1.13 -5.75
N PRO A 24 5.28 -0.12 -6.01
CA PRO A 24 4.79 1.24 -6.27
C PRO A 24 3.86 1.32 -7.48
N GLY A 25 4.26 0.67 -8.59
CA GLY A 25 3.45 0.65 -9.82
C GLY A 25 2.20 -0.21 -9.69
N MET A 26 2.26 -1.31 -8.94
CA MET A 26 1.11 -2.15 -8.63
C MET A 26 0.05 -1.34 -7.88
N ALA A 27 0.45 -0.65 -6.80
CA ALA A 27 -0.48 0.16 -6.00
C ALA A 27 -1.08 1.30 -6.82
N TRP A 28 -0.28 1.98 -7.64
CA TRP A 28 -0.77 3.01 -8.55
C TRP A 28 -1.84 2.48 -9.51
N ASN A 29 -1.54 1.39 -10.19
CA ASN A 29 -2.48 0.77 -11.15
C ASN A 29 -3.75 0.26 -10.45
N TRP A 30 -3.62 -0.25 -9.24
CA TRP A 30 -4.76 -0.64 -8.42
C TRP A 30 -5.67 0.55 -8.15
N CYS A 31 -5.10 1.65 -7.65
CA CYS A 31 -5.87 2.85 -7.32
C CYS A 31 -6.52 3.49 -8.57
N ILE A 32 -5.82 3.65 -9.68
CA ILE A 32 -6.41 4.26 -10.88
C ILE A 32 -7.53 3.44 -11.51
N ASN A 33 -7.51 2.10 -11.34
CA ASN A 33 -8.61 1.26 -11.81
C ASN A 33 -9.80 1.29 -10.86
N LEU A 34 -9.57 1.25 -9.54
CA LEU A 34 -10.65 1.40 -8.55
C LEU A 34 -11.33 2.77 -8.63
N ALA A 35 -10.57 3.84 -8.86
CA ALA A 35 -11.09 5.20 -8.94
C ALA A 35 -12.08 5.44 -10.10
N ARG A 36 -12.24 4.48 -11.00
CA ARG A 36 -13.31 4.50 -12.03
C ARG A 36 -14.70 4.22 -11.44
N HIS A 37 -14.74 3.62 -10.24
CA HIS A 37 -15.97 3.12 -9.63
C HIS A 37 -16.12 3.53 -8.16
N CYS A 38 -15.06 4.04 -7.53
CA CYS A 38 -15.00 4.34 -6.11
C CYS A 38 -14.33 5.69 -5.86
N GLU A 39 -14.69 6.32 -4.74
CA GLU A 39 -13.97 7.46 -4.18
C GLU A 39 -12.83 6.94 -3.30
N LEU A 40 -11.60 7.37 -3.55
CA LEU A 40 -10.43 6.82 -2.89
C LEU A 40 -9.71 7.86 -2.03
N TYR A 41 -9.44 7.49 -0.79
CA TYR A 41 -8.61 8.23 0.16
C TYR A 41 -7.34 7.44 0.41
N ILE A 42 -6.20 7.88 -0.14
CA ILE A 42 -4.99 7.06 -0.25
C ILE A 42 -3.91 7.65 0.65
N ILE A 43 -3.46 6.91 1.66
CA ILE A 43 -2.32 7.28 2.49
C ILE A 43 -1.08 6.60 1.94
N THR A 44 -0.06 7.39 1.59
CA THR A 44 1.20 6.89 1.01
C THR A 44 2.42 7.60 1.60
N GLU A 45 3.61 7.03 1.43
CA GLU A 45 4.87 7.69 1.77
C GLU A 45 5.13 8.87 0.80
N GLY A 46 5.81 9.90 1.28
CA GLY A 46 5.98 11.16 0.54
C GLY A 46 6.99 11.14 -0.61
N GLU A 47 7.72 10.06 -0.82
CA GLU A 47 8.79 9.97 -1.83
C GLU A 47 8.33 10.29 -3.26
N PHE A 48 7.13 9.86 -3.60
CA PHE A 48 6.60 9.97 -4.96
C PHE A 48 5.59 11.10 -5.14
N ARG A 49 5.48 11.98 -4.15
CA ARG A 49 4.49 13.06 -4.13
C ARG A 49 4.48 13.86 -5.43
N ASP A 50 5.64 14.37 -5.85
CA ASP A 50 5.73 15.22 -7.03
C ASP A 50 5.29 14.49 -8.31
N LYS A 51 5.62 13.20 -8.42
CA LYS A 51 5.21 12.36 -9.56
C LYS A 51 3.69 12.11 -9.56
N ILE A 52 3.12 11.85 -8.39
CA ILE A 52 1.67 11.66 -8.24
C ILE A 52 0.94 12.95 -8.60
N GLU A 53 1.33 14.08 -8.00
CA GLU A 53 0.67 15.37 -8.19
C GLU A 53 0.79 15.90 -9.63
N ALA A 54 1.87 15.54 -10.34
CA ALA A 54 2.03 15.88 -11.75
C ALA A 54 1.11 15.07 -12.67
N VAL A 55 0.86 13.79 -12.37
CA VAL A 55 0.09 12.88 -13.24
C VAL A 55 -1.41 12.93 -12.91
N LEU A 56 -1.76 13.06 -11.63
CA LEU A 56 -3.13 12.98 -11.13
C LEU A 56 -4.13 13.88 -11.90
N PRO A 57 -3.82 15.18 -12.19
CA PRO A 57 -4.73 16.06 -12.93
C PRO A 57 -4.95 15.64 -14.40
N THR A 58 -4.07 14.78 -14.95
CA THR A 58 -4.17 14.31 -16.34
C THR A 58 -5.12 13.12 -16.50
N LEU A 59 -5.50 12.48 -15.38
CA LEU A 59 -6.36 11.30 -15.39
C LEU A 59 -7.83 11.68 -15.28
N PRO A 60 -8.72 11.12 -16.12
CA PRO A 60 -10.16 11.36 -16.03
C PRO A 60 -10.74 11.04 -14.65
N GLN A 61 -10.27 9.97 -14.01
CA GLN A 61 -10.66 9.54 -12.67
C GLN A 61 -9.86 10.18 -11.53
N GLY A 62 -8.87 11.02 -11.83
CA GLY A 62 -8.01 11.65 -10.84
C GLY A 62 -8.76 12.46 -9.78
N LYS A 63 -9.93 13.02 -10.14
CA LYS A 63 -10.82 13.74 -9.23
C LYS A 63 -11.38 12.87 -8.09
N HIS A 64 -11.37 11.56 -8.25
CA HIS A 64 -11.81 10.56 -7.26
C HIS A 64 -10.66 9.97 -6.44
N MET A 65 -9.45 10.55 -6.52
CA MET A 65 -8.27 10.06 -5.82
C MET A 65 -7.69 11.17 -4.93
N HIS A 66 -7.86 11.03 -3.61
CA HIS A 66 -7.39 11.99 -2.61
C HIS A 66 -6.16 11.44 -1.90
N PHE A 67 -5.00 12.03 -2.15
CA PHE A 67 -3.74 11.58 -1.57
C PHE A 67 -3.42 12.28 -0.26
N TYR A 68 -3.03 11.51 0.73
CA TYR A 68 -2.50 11.93 2.02
C TYR A 68 -1.08 11.39 2.17
N TYR A 69 -0.15 12.25 2.51
CA TYR A 69 1.26 11.89 2.58
C TYR A 69 1.72 11.74 4.02
N ASN A 70 2.30 10.58 4.34
CA ASN A 70 2.95 10.28 5.61
C ASN A 70 4.45 10.12 5.38
N PRO A 71 5.24 11.22 5.33
CA PRO A 71 6.63 11.18 4.93
C PRO A 71 7.53 10.55 5.99
N VAL A 72 8.56 9.86 5.54
CA VAL A 72 9.70 9.42 6.36
C VAL A 72 10.96 10.21 6.01
N SER A 73 12.01 10.09 6.85
CA SER A 73 13.32 10.69 6.53
C SER A 73 13.99 9.96 5.36
N GLU A 74 14.90 10.66 4.69
CA GLU A 74 15.69 10.07 3.59
C GLU A 74 16.50 8.85 4.05
N GLU A 75 17.00 8.84 5.28
CA GLU A 75 17.70 7.71 5.87
C GLU A 75 16.81 6.46 5.93
N ILE A 76 15.58 6.59 6.42
CA ILE A 76 14.60 5.48 6.48
C ILE A 76 14.25 5.01 5.07
N ARG A 77 14.12 5.93 4.13
CA ARG A 77 13.83 5.64 2.72
C ARG A 77 14.93 4.80 2.09
N LYS A 78 16.21 5.16 2.35
CA LYS A 78 17.37 4.36 1.93
C LYS A 78 17.39 2.94 2.53
N MET A 79 16.94 2.78 3.76
CA MET A 79 16.78 1.44 4.37
C MET A 79 15.72 0.62 3.65
N CYS A 80 14.62 1.22 3.23
CA CYS A 80 13.56 0.55 2.47
C CYS A 80 14.08 0.04 1.12
N TRP A 81 14.87 0.85 0.41
CA TRP A 81 15.43 0.47 -0.89
C TRP A 81 16.60 -0.51 -0.79
N ASN A 82 17.28 -0.58 0.37
CA ASN A 82 18.30 -1.58 0.64
C ASN A 82 17.64 -2.89 1.08
N GLN A 83 17.29 -3.73 0.11
CA GLN A 83 16.65 -5.02 0.33
C GLN A 83 17.40 -5.86 1.37
N GLY A 84 16.70 -6.23 2.45
CA GLY A 84 17.26 -7.02 3.55
C GLY A 84 17.75 -6.19 4.75
N ASP A 85 17.64 -4.88 4.74
CA ASP A 85 17.89 -4.08 5.94
C ASP A 85 16.74 -4.25 6.94
N TRP A 86 16.90 -5.22 7.86
CA TRP A 86 15.89 -5.54 8.87
C TRP A 86 15.52 -4.36 9.78
N ARG A 87 16.37 -3.32 9.89
CA ARG A 87 16.12 -2.13 10.70
C ARG A 87 14.94 -1.33 10.14
N PHE A 88 14.69 -1.42 8.85
CA PHE A 88 13.56 -0.78 8.19
C PHE A 88 12.22 -1.16 8.85
N TYR A 89 12.02 -2.41 9.20
CA TYR A 89 10.74 -2.88 9.77
C TYR A 89 10.33 -2.18 11.05
N LYS A 90 11.29 -1.77 11.88
CA LYS A 90 11.00 -0.96 13.08
C LYS A 90 10.42 0.40 12.72
N HIS A 91 10.94 1.04 11.67
CA HIS A 91 10.46 2.33 11.16
C HIS A 91 9.13 2.17 10.42
N TYR A 92 9.00 1.11 9.64
CA TYR A 92 7.76 0.77 8.93
C TYR A 92 6.60 0.53 9.92
N LYS A 93 6.83 -0.16 11.02
CA LYS A 93 5.83 -0.35 12.08
C LYS A 93 5.38 0.99 12.69
N LYS A 94 6.29 1.94 12.92
CA LYS A 94 5.95 3.29 13.38
C LYS A 94 5.17 4.07 12.31
N TRP A 95 5.54 3.93 11.06
CA TRP A 95 4.85 4.54 9.93
C TRP A 95 3.41 4.02 9.84
N GLN A 96 3.21 2.72 9.98
CA GLN A 96 1.89 2.09 9.99
C GLN A 96 1.01 2.61 11.15
N TRP A 97 1.61 2.84 12.32
CA TRP A 97 0.88 3.41 13.45
C TRP A 97 0.43 4.84 13.15
N LYS A 98 1.31 5.68 12.62
CA LYS A 98 0.97 7.04 12.23
C LYS A 98 -0.08 7.06 11.10
N THR A 99 -0.01 6.12 10.18
CA THR A 99 -1.03 5.94 9.14
C THR A 99 -2.40 5.60 9.75
N TYR A 100 -2.44 4.80 10.79
CA TYR A 100 -3.67 4.52 11.53
C TYR A 100 -4.24 5.77 12.20
N GLU A 101 -3.42 6.61 12.83
CA GLU A 101 -3.85 7.89 13.41
C GLU A 101 -4.42 8.83 12.32
N MET A 102 -3.75 8.95 11.19
CA MET A 102 -4.25 9.73 10.03
C MET A 102 -5.58 9.15 9.51
N ALA A 103 -5.70 7.83 9.46
CA ALA A 103 -6.92 7.16 9.03
C ALA A 103 -8.10 7.47 9.94
N GLN A 104 -7.89 7.52 11.26
CA GLN A 104 -8.92 7.94 12.21
C GLN A 104 -9.41 9.37 11.93
N GLU A 105 -8.48 10.30 11.64
CA GLU A 105 -8.86 11.67 11.29
C GLU A 105 -9.62 11.76 9.96
N ILE A 106 -9.26 10.95 8.98
CA ILE A 106 -9.95 10.91 7.69
C ILE A 106 -11.38 10.39 7.86
N ILE A 107 -11.58 9.31 8.61
CA ILE A 107 -12.90 8.71 8.86
C ILE A 107 -13.86 9.67 9.58
N VAL A 108 -13.34 10.56 10.43
CA VAL A 108 -14.16 11.60 11.09
C VAL A 108 -14.65 12.66 10.08
N LYS A 109 -13.86 12.96 9.05
CA LYS A 109 -14.10 14.04 8.09
C LYS A 109 -14.81 13.55 6.82
N GLN A 110 -14.64 12.28 6.49
CA GLN A 110 -15.11 11.67 5.24
C GLN A 110 -15.90 10.41 5.54
N HIS A 111 -16.95 10.17 4.75
CA HIS A 111 -17.62 8.88 4.76
C HIS A 111 -16.69 7.82 4.17
N ILE A 112 -16.40 6.77 4.92
CA ILE A 112 -15.58 5.64 4.46
C ILE A 112 -16.37 4.34 4.66
N ASP A 113 -16.54 3.58 3.60
CA ASP A 113 -17.24 2.29 3.62
C ASP A 113 -16.29 1.14 3.90
N ILE A 114 -15.08 1.17 3.32
CA ILE A 114 -14.11 0.07 3.36
C ILE A 114 -12.72 0.64 3.68
N VAL A 115 -11.94 -0.07 4.46
CA VAL A 115 -10.51 0.22 4.64
C VAL A 115 -9.66 -0.91 4.04
N HIS A 116 -8.61 -0.56 3.30
CA HIS A 116 -7.79 -1.49 2.55
C HIS A 116 -6.31 -1.31 2.86
N GLN A 117 -5.68 -2.35 3.39
CA GLN A 117 -4.23 -2.46 3.51
C GLN A 117 -3.68 -3.06 2.20
N LEU A 118 -3.20 -2.20 1.28
CA LEU A 118 -2.83 -2.61 -0.07
C LEU A 118 -1.38 -3.08 -0.17
N ASN A 119 -0.44 -2.34 0.40
CA ASN A 119 0.98 -2.70 0.48
C ASN A 119 1.67 -2.08 1.72
N MET A 120 2.83 -2.51 2.13
CA MET A 120 3.68 -3.52 1.46
C MET A 120 3.07 -4.92 1.54
N ILE A 121 3.35 -5.76 0.53
CA ILE A 121 2.72 -7.08 0.38
C ILE A 121 3.17 -8.15 1.39
N GLY A 122 4.18 -7.87 2.20
CA GLY A 122 4.70 -8.81 3.19
C GLY A 122 3.68 -9.20 4.26
N PHE A 123 3.47 -10.49 4.46
CA PHE A 123 2.45 -11.03 5.38
C PHE A 123 2.73 -10.77 6.86
N ARG A 124 3.94 -10.31 7.22
CA ARG A 124 4.33 -10.08 8.63
C ARG A 124 3.86 -8.75 9.18
N GLU A 125 3.47 -7.80 8.33
CA GLU A 125 3.15 -6.43 8.70
C GLU A 125 1.77 -6.01 8.18
N PRO A 126 0.68 -6.51 8.79
CA PRO A 126 -0.70 -6.23 8.35
C PRO A 126 -1.13 -4.77 8.60
N GLY A 127 -0.24 -3.95 9.17
CA GLY A 127 -0.59 -2.60 9.59
C GLY A 127 -1.61 -2.58 10.74
N TYR A 128 -2.32 -1.45 10.87
CA TYR A 128 -3.25 -1.25 11.98
C TYR A 128 -4.66 -0.84 11.55
N LEU A 129 -4.96 -0.75 10.25
CA LEU A 129 -6.28 -0.34 9.76
C LEU A 129 -7.39 -1.31 10.16
N TRP A 130 -7.06 -2.57 10.42
CA TRP A 130 -8.00 -3.58 10.93
C TRP A 130 -8.59 -3.25 12.30
N LYS A 131 -8.02 -2.27 13.02
CA LYS A 131 -8.53 -1.76 14.31
C LYS A 131 -9.65 -0.73 14.14
N LEU A 132 -9.86 -0.23 12.94
CA LEU A 132 -10.96 0.69 12.66
C LEU A 132 -12.26 -0.10 12.58
N ASP A 133 -13.34 0.48 13.06
CA ASP A 133 -14.67 -0.12 12.97
C ASP A 133 -15.25 0.01 11.57
N LYS A 134 -14.59 -0.65 10.60
CA LYS A 134 -14.92 -0.66 9.17
C LYS A 134 -14.61 -2.01 8.56
N PRO A 135 -15.33 -2.43 7.53
CA PRO A 135 -14.92 -3.57 6.71
C PRO A 135 -13.48 -3.45 6.26
N PHE A 136 -12.68 -4.49 6.51
CA PHE A 136 -11.23 -4.47 6.28
C PHE A 136 -10.83 -5.46 5.19
N VAL A 137 -10.11 -4.97 4.20
CA VAL A 137 -9.49 -5.76 3.14
C VAL A 137 -7.97 -5.71 3.32
N TRP A 138 -7.32 -6.86 3.24
CA TRP A 138 -5.87 -6.97 3.28
C TRP A 138 -5.36 -7.75 2.07
N GLY A 139 -4.55 -7.12 1.26
CA GLY A 139 -3.95 -7.77 0.10
C GLY A 139 -3.75 -6.85 -1.11
N PRO A 140 -3.01 -7.32 -2.11
CA PRO A 140 -2.43 -8.67 -2.21
C PRO A 140 -1.38 -8.92 -1.13
N VAL A 141 -1.28 -10.17 -0.68
CA VAL A 141 -0.33 -10.58 0.35
C VAL A 141 0.60 -11.64 -0.24
N ASP A 142 1.90 -11.42 -0.11
CA ASP A 142 2.90 -12.43 -0.44
C ASP A 142 2.90 -13.50 0.66
N ALA A 143 2.29 -14.65 0.37
CA ALA A 143 2.29 -15.81 1.24
C ALA A 143 3.47 -16.72 0.91
N LYS A 144 4.01 -17.35 1.95
CA LYS A 144 5.06 -18.36 1.81
C LYS A 144 4.51 -19.57 1.05
N GLU A 145 4.61 -19.55 -0.28
CA GLU A 145 4.29 -20.72 -1.09
C GLU A 145 5.32 -21.82 -0.86
N LYS A 146 4.87 -23.08 -0.87
CA LYS A 146 5.80 -24.21 -0.88
C LYS A 146 6.56 -24.18 -2.21
N PHE A 147 7.86 -23.96 -2.12
CA PHE A 147 8.72 -24.01 -3.30
C PHE A 147 8.61 -25.41 -3.94
N PRO A 148 8.34 -25.53 -5.24
CA PRO A 148 8.20 -26.83 -5.88
C PRO A 148 9.49 -27.63 -5.76
N THR A 149 9.44 -28.78 -5.10
CA THR A 149 10.63 -29.61 -4.79
C THR A 149 11.38 -30.08 -6.03
N ALA A 150 10.71 -30.09 -7.19
CA ALA A 150 11.35 -30.44 -8.46
C ALA A 150 12.53 -29.49 -8.82
N TYR A 151 12.47 -28.22 -8.41
CA TYR A 151 13.55 -27.25 -8.65
C TYR A 151 14.69 -27.35 -7.62
N LEU A 152 14.51 -28.11 -6.55
CA LEU A 152 15.55 -28.29 -5.52
C LEU A 152 16.68 -29.23 -5.95
N ARG A 153 16.47 -30.04 -7.00
CA ARG A 153 17.49 -31.00 -7.48
C ARG A 153 18.79 -30.33 -7.89
N ASP A 154 18.69 -29.14 -8.49
CA ASP A 154 19.84 -28.37 -8.99
C ASP A 154 20.25 -27.23 -8.04
N ALA A 155 19.53 -27.07 -6.94
CA ALA A 155 19.83 -26.06 -5.93
C ALA A 155 20.96 -26.55 -5.01
N GLY A 156 21.99 -25.73 -4.82
CA GLY A 156 23.08 -26.06 -3.89
C GLY A 156 22.60 -26.17 -2.43
N ILE A 157 23.39 -26.85 -1.58
CA ILE A 157 23.05 -27.12 -0.18
C ILE A 157 22.60 -25.86 0.59
N LYS A 158 23.19 -24.71 0.31
CA LYS A 158 22.81 -23.44 0.96
C LYS A 158 21.38 -23.00 0.58
N ALA A 159 20.97 -23.17 -0.67
CA ALA A 159 19.62 -22.83 -1.10
C ALA A 159 18.56 -23.73 -0.46
N ASN A 160 18.87 -25.02 -0.30
CA ASN A 160 17.98 -25.99 0.35
C ASN A 160 17.75 -25.72 1.86
N LEU A 161 18.62 -24.95 2.51
CA LEU A 161 18.49 -24.58 3.93
C LEU A 161 17.58 -23.35 4.15
N PHE A 162 17.25 -22.60 3.08
CA PHE A 162 16.44 -21.39 3.15
C PHE A 162 14.99 -21.59 2.64
N ILE A 163 14.63 -22.77 2.22
CA ILE A 163 13.30 -23.16 1.72
C ILE A 163 12.59 -24.02 2.75
#